data_6c6ecec79d846eab649615fa04c06bf5
#
_entry.id   6c6ecec79d846eab649615fa04c06bf5
#
_cell.length_a   1.000
_cell.length_b   1.000
_cell.length_c   1.000
_cell.angle_alpha   90.00
_cell.angle_beta   90.00
_cell.angle_gamma   90.00
#
_symmetry.space_group_name_H-M   'P 1'
#
loop_
_entity.id
_entity.type
_entity.pdbx_description
1 polymer ?
#
loop_
_entity_poly.entity_id
_entity_poly.type
_entity_poly.pdbx_seq_one_letter_code
_entity_poly.pdbx_strand_id
1 'polypeptide(L)'
;TLMRSSAASDVYKRQGEIGLDLYWDKTYAEEQKEAFVMQTGWAAESGLPVIIHCREAFDEILALLQSGRVPAFRGVFHSFTGSAEQVRLLRGTGDYYFGINGIVTFKNAHLEDMVREVGIGRILLETDAPYLAPVPYRGKRNEPSYLPYMAKRIAEILDITTAEVEEATTANAVRLFGEG
;
A
#
# COMPACT_ATOMS: atom_id res chain seq x y z
N THR A 1 9.07 -22.44 13.63
CA THR A 1 8.35 -21.85 14.77
C THR A 1 7.22 -21.03 14.18
N LEU A 2 6.01 -21.57 14.20
CA LEU A 2 4.79 -20.83 13.89
C LEU A 2 4.78 -19.62 14.81
N MET A 3 4.99 -18.43 14.23
CA MET A 3 4.66 -17.19 14.93
C MET A 3 3.15 -17.25 15.18
N ARG A 4 2.77 -17.52 16.40
CA ARG A 4 1.42 -17.30 16.85
C ARG A 4 1.17 -15.79 16.67
N SER A 5 0.47 -15.41 15.62
CA SER A 5 -0.33 -14.20 15.63
C SER A 5 -1.00 -14.20 17.00
N SER A 6 -0.85 -13.12 17.74
CA SER A 6 -1.36 -13.03 19.09
C SER A 6 -2.79 -13.53 19.07
N ALA A 7 -3.09 -14.53 19.90
CA ALA A 7 -4.38 -15.18 20.01
C ALA A 7 -5.50 -14.26 20.53
N ALA A 8 -5.33 -12.97 20.39
CA ALA A 8 -6.27 -11.95 20.83
C ALA A 8 -7.25 -11.49 19.75
N SER A 9 -7.14 -12.01 18.53
CA SER A 9 -8.13 -11.62 17.54
C SER A 9 -8.69 -12.82 16.80
N ASP A 10 -9.79 -13.34 17.30
CA ASP A 10 -10.76 -14.07 16.49
C ASP A 10 -11.39 -13.15 15.42
N VAL A 11 -10.88 -11.92 15.26
CA VAL A 11 -11.36 -10.91 14.33
C VAL A 11 -10.29 -10.64 13.29
N TYR A 12 -10.55 -11.05 12.06
CA TYR A 12 -9.74 -10.66 10.92
C TYR A 12 -9.87 -9.15 10.68
N LYS A 13 -8.73 -8.44 10.60
CA LYS A 13 -8.70 -7.00 10.36
C LYS A 13 -8.50 -6.62 8.90
N ARG A 14 -8.01 -7.55 8.08
CA ARG A 14 -7.73 -7.33 6.66
C ARG A 14 -7.63 -8.63 5.89
N GLN A 15 -7.80 -8.54 4.57
CA GLN A 15 -7.45 -9.58 3.62
C GLN A 15 -6.13 -9.22 2.94
N GLY A 16 -5.23 -10.13 2.82
CA GLY A 16 -3.97 -9.97 2.08
C GLY A 16 -2.72 -10.09 2.93
N GLU A 17 -1.63 -10.00 2.30
CA GLU A 17 -1.34 -9.34 1.00
C GLU A 17 -1.85 -10.18 -0.18
N ILE A 18 -2.58 -9.57 -1.13
CA ILE A 18 -3.08 -10.18 -2.35
C ILE A 18 -2.76 -9.27 -3.54
N GLY A 19 -2.66 -9.81 -4.73
CA GLY A 19 -2.39 -8.99 -5.92
C GLY A 19 -1.66 -9.76 -7.00
N LEU A 20 -0.91 -9.01 -7.83
CA LEU A 20 -0.16 -9.55 -8.95
C LEU A 20 1.32 -9.15 -8.85
N ASP A 21 2.20 -10.14 -9.02
CA ASP A 21 3.64 -9.94 -9.21
C ASP A 21 4.07 -10.57 -10.55
N LEU A 22 4.38 -9.73 -11.51
CA LEU A 22 4.80 -10.15 -12.85
C LEU A 22 6.28 -9.83 -13.11
N TYR A 23 7.04 -9.53 -12.06
CA TYR A 23 8.43 -9.13 -12.17
C TYR A 23 9.35 -10.32 -12.52
N TRP A 24 9.21 -11.42 -11.79
CA TRP A 24 10.11 -12.58 -11.98
C TRP A 24 9.58 -13.58 -12.99
N ASP A 25 8.29 -13.87 -12.96
CA ASP A 25 7.66 -14.89 -13.79
C ASP A 25 6.21 -14.48 -14.14
N LYS A 26 5.88 -14.58 -15.40
CA LYS A 26 4.55 -14.27 -15.95
C LYS A 26 3.72 -15.51 -16.27
N THR A 27 4.28 -16.71 -16.05
CA THR A 27 3.66 -17.99 -16.41
C THR A 27 2.26 -18.14 -15.80
N TYR A 28 2.09 -17.69 -14.55
CA TYR A 28 0.85 -17.83 -13.79
C TYR A 28 0.06 -16.51 -13.69
N ALA A 29 0.18 -15.62 -14.68
CA ALA A 29 -0.48 -14.32 -14.65
C ALA A 29 -2.02 -14.45 -14.59
N GLU A 30 -2.61 -15.39 -15.31
CA GLU A 30 -4.05 -15.60 -15.30
C GLU A 30 -4.54 -16.19 -13.96
N GLU A 31 -3.80 -17.13 -13.39
CA GLU A 31 -4.09 -17.69 -12.08
C GLU A 31 -4.00 -16.62 -10.97
N GLN A 32 -3.03 -15.70 -11.05
CA GLN A 32 -2.93 -14.56 -10.14
C GLN A 32 -4.15 -13.63 -10.28
N LYS A 33 -4.60 -13.35 -11.49
CA LYS A 33 -5.80 -12.54 -11.74
C LYS A 33 -7.07 -13.20 -11.18
N GLU A 34 -7.26 -14.50 -11.39
CA GLU A 34 -8.40 -15.23 -10.84
C GLU A 34 -8.36 -15.25 -9.30
N ALA A 35 -7.18 -15.48 -8.71
CA ALA A 35 -6.99 -15.43 -7.27
C ALA A 35 -7.32 -14.03 -6.72
N PHE A 36 -6.89 -12.97 -7.39
CA PHE A 36 -7.18 -11.59 -6.99
C PHE A 36 -8.68 -11.30 -7.00
N VAL A 37 -9.40 -11.69 -8.07
CA VAL A 37 -10.87 -11.53 -8.16
C VAL A 37 -11.57 -12.29 -7.05
N MET A 38 -11.18 -13.53 -6.79
CA MET A 38 -11.78 -14.37 -5.74
C MET A 38 -11.55 -13.78 -4.34
N GLN A 39 -10.33 -13.39 -4.04
CA GLN A 39 -9.95 -12.89 -2.72
C GLN A 39 -10.52 -11.49 -2.44
N THR A 40 -10.64 -10.63 -3.45
CA THR A 40 -11.35 -9.36 -3.31
C THR A 40 -12.84 -9.56 -3.10
N GLY A 41 -13.44 -10.60 -3.71
CA GLY A 41 -14.81 -11.03 -3.43
C GLY A 41 -15.01 -11.40 -1.96
N TRP A 42 -14.15 -12.24 -1.40
CA TRP A 42 -14.21 -12.60 0.03
C TRP A 42 -14.05 -11.42 0.96
N ALA A 43 -13.14 -10.49 0.61
CA ALA A 43 -12.94 -9.27 1.38
C ALA A 43 -14.19 -8.39 1.39
N ALA A 44 -14.82 -8.20 0.22
CA ALA A 44 -16.04 -7.42 0.08
C ALA A 44 -17.20 -8.03 0.88
N GLU A 45 -17.42 -9.35 0.78
CA GLU A 45 -18.44 -10.08 1.54
C GLU A 45 -18.23 -9.97 3.05
N SER A 46 -16.98 -9.94 3.50
CA SER A 46 -16.60 -9.85 4.90
C SER A 46 -16.46 -8.41 5.41
N GLY A 47 -16.59 -7.40 4.53
CA GLY A 47 -16.39 -5.99 4.88
C GLY A 47 -14.94 -5.64 5.24
N LEU A 48 -13.96 -6.49 4.87
CA LEU A 48 -12.55 -6.33 5.22
C LEU A 48 -11.82 -5.46 4.21
N PRO A 49 -10.88 -4.61 4.67
CA PRO A 49 -9.97 -3.93 3.77
C PRO A 49 -8.93 -4.89 3.18
N VAL A 50 -8.44 -4.56 1.99
CA VAL A 50 -7.48 -5.36 1.23
C VAL A 50 -6.11 -4.67 1.21
N ILE A 51 -5.04 -5.44 1.44
CA ILE A 51 -3.67 -5.03 1.15
C ILE A 51 -3.31 -5.56 -0.23
N ILE A 52 -3.02 -4.64 -1.18
CA ILE A 52 -2.84 -4.95 -2.59
C ILE A 52 -1.35 -4.90 -2.94
N HIS A 53 -0.83 -6.02 -3.41
CA HIS A 53 0.47 -6.12 -4.06
C HIS A 53 0.36 -5.84 -5.55
N CYS A 54 1.22 -4.97 -6.07
CA CYS A 54 1.26 -4.60 -7.48
C CYS A 54 2.70 -4.39 -7.93
N ARG A 55 3.29 -5.40 -8.56
CA ARG A 55 4.66 -5.32 -9.07
C ARG A 55 4.73 -5.73 -10.53
N GLU A 56 5.11 -4.77 -11.41
CA GLU A 56 5.10 -4.95 -12.89
C GLU A 56 3.75 -5.45 -13.42
N ALA A 57 2.63 -5.06 -12.77
CA ALA A 57 1.29 -5.58 -13.02
C ALA A 57 0.20 -4.49 -12.93
N PHE A 58 0.58 -3.21 -13.09
CA PHE A 58 -0.35 -2.10 -12.91
C PHE A 58 -1.52 -2.16 -13.90
N ASP A 59 -1.23 -2.36 -15.18
CA ASP A 59 -2.25 -2.38 -16.24
C ASP A 59 -3.22 -3.55 -16.06
N GLU A 60 -2.72 -4.70 -15.62
CA GLU A 60 -3.54 -5.88 -15.34
C GLU A 60 -4.48 -5.65 -14.16
N ILE A 61 -3.98 -5.07 -13.06
CA ILE A 61 -4.81 -4.75 -11.90
C ILE A 61 -5.83 -3.67 -12.27
N LEU A 62 -5.43 -2.61 -12.96
CA LEU A 62 -6.34 -1.56 -13.41
C LEU A 62 -7.46 -2.11 -14.30
N ALA A 63 -7.11 -2.97 -15.26
CA ALA A 63 -8.08 -3.64 -16.13
C ALA A 63 -9.07 -4.50 -15.33
N LEU A 64 -8.60 -5.24 -14.31
CA LEU A 64 -9.47 -6.03 -13.43
C LEU A 64 -10.44 -5.13 -12.65
N LEU A 65 -9.95 -4.03 -12.06
CA LEU A 65 -10.77 -3.08 -11.31
C LEU A 65 -11.85 -2.42 -12.20
N GLN A 66 -11.54 -2.19 -13.48
CA GLN A 66 -12.47 -1.60 -14.46
C GLN A 66 -13.42 -2.61 -15.11
N SER A 67 -13.13 -3.90 -15.04
CA SER A 67 -13.87 -4.96 -15.73
C SER A 67 -15.25 -5.26 -15.19
N GLY A 68 -15.57 -4.79 -13.97
CA GLY A 68 -16.75 -5.18 -13.22
C GLY A 68 -16.70 -6.60 -12.61
N ARG A 69 -15.59 -7.33 -12.79
CA ARG A 69 -15.37 -8.65 -12.16
C ARG A 69 -14.99 -8.54 -10.68
N VAL A 70 -14.38 -7.41 -10.31
CA VAL A 70 -13.94 -7.12 -8.95
C VAL A 70 -15.02 -6.29 -8.27
N PRO A 71 -15.59 -6.73 -7.13
CA PRO A 71 -16.56 -5.95 -6.39
C PRO A 71 -15.91 -4.71 -5.77
N ALA A 72 -16.70 -3.73 -5.38
CA ALA A 72 -16.20 -2.57 -4.65
C ALA A 72 -15.64 -3.00 -3.28
N PHE A 73 -14.43 -2.58 -2.95
CA PHE A 73 -13.77 -2.84 -1.67
C PHE A 73 -12.93 -1.63 -1.24
N ARG A 74 -12.56 -1.60 0.03
CA ARG A 74 -11.59 -0.65 0.57
C ARG A 74 -10.22 -1.29 0.62
N GLY A 75 -9.16 -0.56 0.33
CA GLY A 75 -7.83 -1.16 0.36
C GLY A 75 -6.69 -0.17 0.32
N VAL A 76 -5.48 -0.70 0.39
CA VAL A 76 -4.23 0.03 0.23
C VAL A 76 -3.36 -0.66 -0.81
N PHE A 77 -2.87 0.11 -1.76
CA PHE A 77 -1.76 -0.32 -2.62
C PHE A 77 -0.47 -0.22 -1.80
N HIS A 78 0.01 -1.36 -1.36
CA HIS A 78 1.22 -1.46 -0.56
C HIS A 78 2.46 -1.18 -1.41
N SER A 79 3.46 -0.54 -0.78
CA SER A 79 4.76 -0.23 -1.43
C SER A 79 4.61 0.48 -2.78
N PHE A 80 3.67 1.45 -2.85
CA PHE A 80 3.31 2.08 -4.11
C PHE A 80 4.40 3.03 -4.60
N THR A 81 4.92 2.76 -5.81
CA THR A 81 5.97 3.54 -6.47
C THR A 81 5.56 3.98 -7.88
N GLY A 82 4.27 4.00 -8.15
CA GLY A 82 3.72 4.41 -9.45
C GLY A 82 3.77 5.92 -9.67
N SER A 83 3.20 6.35 -10.80
CA SER A 83 3.13 7.76 -11.18
C SER A 83 1.89 8.47 -10.63
N ALA A 84 1.88 9.80 -10.69
CA ALA A 84 0.69 10.61 -10.38
C ALA A 84 -0.50 10.27 -11.29
N GLU A 85 -0.26 9.93 -12.55
CA GLU A 85 -1.30 9.49 -13.48
C GLU A 85 -1.92 8.15 -13.03
N GLN A 86 -1.09 7.19 -12.61
CA GLN A 86 -1.56 5.92 -12.09
C GLN A 86 -2.41 6.08 -10.82
N VAL A 87 -2.06 7.03 -9.95
CA VAL A 87 -2.92 7.38 -8.80
C VAL A 87 -4.29 7.86 -9.26
N ARG A 88 -4.36 8.76 -10.26
CA ARG A 88 -5.64 9.27 -10.79
C ARG A 88 -6.49 8.15 -11.39
N LEU A 89 -5.88 7.25 -12.16
CA LEU A 89 -6.57 6.10 -12.76
C LEU A 89 -7.15 5.17 -11.68
N LEU A 90 -6.39 4.85 -10.65
CA LEU A 90 -6.87 4.01 -9.54
C LEU A 90 -8.01 4.67 -8.78
N ARG A 91 -7.94 5.99 -8.52
CA ARG A 91 -9.04 6.74 -7.89
C ARG A 91 -10.33 6.71 -8.69
N GLY A 92 -10.24 6.56 -10.00
CA GLY A 92 -11.41 6.37 -10.87
C GLY A 92 -12.13 5.02 -10.68
N THR A 93 -11.48 4.06 -10.01
CA THR A 93 -12.03 2.71 -9.80
C THR A 93 -12.47 2.43 -8.37
N GLY A 94 -12.04 3.22 -7.38
CA GLY A 94 -12.39 2.99 -5.98
C GLY A 94 -11.70 3.93 -5.01
N ASP A 95 -11.97 3.69 -3.72
CA ASP A 95 -11.48 4.50 -2.60
C ASP A 95 -10.28 3.83 -1.94
N TYR A 96 -9.09 4.09 -2.46
CA TYR A 96 -7.86 3.43 -2.03
C TYR A 96 -6.93 4.36 -1.24
N TYR A 97 -6.14 3.74 -0.37
CA TYR A 97 -4.95 4.31 0.26
C TYR A 97 -3.70 3.85 -0.48
N PHE A 98 -2.59 4.54 -0.23
CA PHE A 98 -1.29 4.25 -0.84
C PHE A 98 -0.23 4.13 0.24
N GLY A 99 0.40 2.96 0.33
CA GLY A 99 1.47 2.65 1.25
C GLY A 99 2.79 3.23 0.75
N ILE A 100 3.39 4.11 1.52
CA ILE A 100 4.66 4.76 1.21
C ILE A 100 5.73 4.27 2.17
N ASN A 101 6.79 3.68 1.63
CA ASN A 101 7.91 3.12 2.38
C ASN A 101 9.22 3.90 2.19
N GLY A 102 10.34 3.30 2.61
CA GLY A 102 11.67 3.91 2.57
C GLY A 102 12.12 4.41 1.20
N ILE A 103 11.55 3.91 0.10
CA ILE A 103 11.90 4.33 -1.27
C ILE A 103 11.68 5.83 -1.47
N VAL A 104 10.69 6.44 -0.81
CA VAL A 104 10.41 7.88 -0.91
C VAL A 104 11.60 8.76 -0.54
N THR A 105 12.54 8.23 0.25
CA THR A 105 13.77 8.93 0.66
C THR A 105 14.91 8.77 -0.34
N PHE A 106 14.78 7.91 -1.36
CA PHE A 106 15.87 7.63 -2.29
C PHE A 106 15.97 8.74 -3.34
N LYS A 107 17.19 9.24 -3.55
CA LYS A 107 17.48 10.38 -4.44
C LYS A 107 16.93 10.20 -5.87
N ASN A 108 16.94 8.98 -6.37
CA ASN A 108 16.53 8.67 -7.75
C ASN A 108 15.12 8.06 -7.85
N ALA A 109 14.32 8.12 -6.79
CA ALA A 109 12.99 7.55 -6.80
C ALA A 109 11.96 8.43 -7.53
N HIS A 110 12.14 9.76 -7.50
CA HIS A 110 11.28 10.74 -8.19
C HIS A 110 9.79 10.56 -7.89
N LEU A 111 9.45 10.37 -6.61
CA LEU A 111 8.07 10.11 -6.15
C LEU A 111 7.31 11.37 -5.70
N GLU A 112 7.91 12.56 -5.83
CA GLU A 112 7.34 13.81 -5.31
C GLU A 112 5.96 14.10 -5.90
N ASP A 113 5.80 13.98 -7.21
CA ASP A 113 4.52 14.26 -7.88
C ASP A 113 3.46 13.21 -7.53
N MET A 114 3.86 11.96 -7.39
CA MET A 114 2.98 10.88 -6.92
C MET A 114 2.48 11.16 -5.49
N VAL A 115 3.38 11.52 -4.58
CA VAL A 115 3.03 11.83 -3.17
C VAL A 115 2.09 13.04 -3.10
N ARG A 116 2.33 14.09 -3.90
CA ARG A 116 1.42 15.25 -4.00
C ARG A 116 0.04 14.86 -4.54
N GLU A 117 0.01 14.02 -5.58
CA GLU A 117 -1.25 13.54 -6.17
C GLU A 117 -2.04 12.66 -5.18
N VAL A 118 -1.37 11.78 -4.42
CA VAL A 118 -2.01 10.98 -3.37
C VAL A 118 -2.61 11.90 -2.30
N GLY A 119 -1.84 12.90 -1.86
CA GLY A 119 -2.24 13.79 -0.78
C GLY A 119 -2.29 13.09 0.58
N ILE A 120 -2.06 13.87 1.65
CA ILE A 120 -1.87 13.33 3.01
C ILE A 120 -3.05 12.48 3.50
N GLY A 121 -4.29 12.79 3.07
CA GLY A 121 -5.49 12.07 3.50
C GLY A 121 -5.60 10.62 2.99
N ARG A 122 -4.67 10.16 2.12
CA ARG A 122 -4.68 8.81 1.54
C ARG A 122 -3.33 8.11 1.64
N ILE A 123 -2.37 8.68 2.35
CA ILE A 123 -1.07 8.05 2.61
C ILE A 123 -1.14 7.17 3.84
N LEU A 124 -0.58 5.97 3.75
CA LEU A 124 -0.16 5.14 4.88
C LEU A 124 1.36 5.04 4.90
N LEU A 125 1.95 5.12 6.10
CA LEU A 125 3.38 4.85 6.27
C LEU A 125 3.60 3.37 6.51
N GLU A 126 4.59 2.81 5.84
CA GLU A 126 4.98 1.42 5.99
C GLU A 126 6.49 1.25 5.86
N THR A 127 7.03 0.10 6.24
CA THR A 127 8.47 -0.13 6.22
C THR A 127 8.92 -1.13 5.16
N ASP A 128 8.13 -2.16 4.92
CA ASP A 128 8.53 -3.36 4.16
C ASP A 128 9.78 -4.05 4.79
N ALA A 129 9.92 -3.92 6.11
CA ALA A 129 11.06 -4.50 6.83
C ALA A 129 11.11 -6.03 6.66
N PRO A 130 12.30 -6.61 6.47
CA PRO A 130 13.65 -6.05 6.66
C PRO A 130 14.26 -5.36 5.43
N TYR A 131 13.49 -5.12 4.38
CA TYR A 131 13.92 -4.53 3.11
C TYR A 131 13.69 -3.01 3.08
N LEU A 132 14.20 -2.35 2.04
CA LEU A 132 13.90 -0.96 1.67
C LEU A 132 14.20 0.08 2.76
N ALA A 133 15.28 -0.13 3.55
CA ALA A 133 15.68 0.82 4.58
C ALA A 133 15.84 2.25 4.00
N PRO A 134 15.25 3.29 4.65
CA PRO A 134 15.32 4.66 4.18
C PRO A 134 16.74 5.23 4.28
N VAL A 135 16.98 6.35 3.62
CA VAL A 135 18.19 7.17 3.85
C VAL A 135 18.10 7.74 5.28
N PRO A 136 19.19 7.69 6.10
CA PRO A 136 20.58 7.34 5.73
C PRO A 136 20.93 5.84 5.87
N TYR A 137 19.99 4.97 6.16
CA TYR A 137 20.24 3.57 6.47
C TYR A 137 20.18 2.64 5.25
N ARG A 138 20.17 3.19 4.05
CA ARG A 138 20.12 2.40 2.82
C ARG A 138 21.23 1.35 2.77
N GLY A 139 20.86 0.11 2.41
CA GLY A 139 21.78 -1.04 2.39
C GLY A 139 21.95 -1.74 3.74
N LYS A 140 21.30 -1.26 4.79
CA LYS A 140 21.19 -1.93 6.09
C LYS A 140 19.85 -2.65 6.22
N ARG A 141 19.71 -3.47 7.25
CA ARG A 141 18.42 -4.08 7.61
C ARG A 141 17.45 -2.97 8.02
N ASN A 142 16.27 -2.97 7.41
CA ASN A 142 15.20 -2.05 7.76
C ASN A 142 14.45 -2.50 9.02
N GLU A 143 13.87 -1.55 9.75
CA GLU A 143 13.10 -1.79 10.97
C GLU A 143 12.01 -0.73 11.16
N PRO A 144 10.93 -1.02 11.93
CA PRO A 144 9.82 -0.09 12.13
C PRO A 144 10.21 1.25 12.74
N SER A 145 11.29 1.32 13.52
CA SER A 145 11.81 2.55 14.11
C SER A 145 12.29 3.59 13.07
N TYR A 146 12.37 3.20 11.78
CA TYR A 146 12.75 4.11 10.70
C TYR A 146 11.57 4.86 10.06
N LEU A 147 10.32 4.61 10.47
CA LEU A 147 9.14 5.36 10.00
C LEU A 147 9.29 6.89 10.06
N PRO A 148 9.91 7.49 11.08
CA PRO A 148 10.08 8.95 11.13
C PRO A 148 10.87 9.54 9.96
N TYR A 149 11.76 8.78 9.32
CA TYR A 149 12.50 9.26 8.14
C TYR A 149 11.59 9.40 6.92
N MET A 150 10.63 8.49 6.74
CA MET A 150 9.63 8.60 5.69
C MET A 150 8.66 9.73 5.99
N ALA A 151 8.17 9.86 7.24
CA ALA A 151 7.30 10.95 7.66
C ALA A 151 7.94 12.32 7.37
N LYS A 152 9.22 12.49 7.73
CA LYS A 152 9.96 13.72 7.45
C LYS A 152 10.04 14.02 5.95
N ARG A 153 10.34 13.01 5.12
CA ARG A 153 10.44 13.22 3.68
C ARG A 153 9.09 13.59 3.05
N ILE A 154 8.01 12.97 3.49
CA ILE A 154 6.65 13.31 3.03
C ILE A 154 6.28 14.73 3.46
N ALA A 155 6.61 15.13 4.69
CA ALA A 155 6.41 16.49 5.19
C ALA A 155 7.10 17.53 4.28
N GLU A 156 8.36 17.27 3.90
CA GLU A 156 9.11 18.12 2.96
C GLU A 156 8.44 18.21 1.58
N ILE A 157 7.92 17.08 1.05
CA ILE A 157 7.27 17.05 -0.27
C ILE A 157 5.94 17.82 -0.26
N LEU A 158 5.17 17.71 0.82
CA LEU A 158 3.84 18.30 0.94
C LEU A 158 3.84 19.71 1.55
N ASP A 159 5.00 20.22 1.97
CA ASP A 159 5.15 21.52 2.65
C ASP A 159 4.27 21.62 3.92
N ILE A 160 4.31 20.58 4.74
CA ILE A 160 3.62 20.48 6.04
C ILE A 160 4.60 20.00 7.12
N THR A 161 4.18 19.99 8.37
CA THR A 161 5.01 19.51 9.47
C THR A 161 5.03 17.98 9.56
N THR A 162 6.09 17.41 10.13
CA THR A 162 6.17 15.96 10.39
C THR A 162 5.04 15.50 11.33
N ALA A 163 4.66 16.33 12.31
CA ALA A 163 3.56 16.03 13.22
C ALA A 163 2.21 15.90 12.47
N GLU A 164 1.94 16.78 11.52
CA GLU A 164 0.74 16.66 10.67
C GLU A 164 0.76 15.37 9.83
N VAL A 165 1.93 14.96 9.34
CA VAL A 165 2.06 13.67 8.63
C VAL A 165 1.76 12.51 9.56
N GLU A 166 2.34 12.48 10.76
CA GLU A 166 2.15 11.43 11.75
C GLU A 166 0.69 11.32 12.19
N GLU A 167 0.04 12.44 12.48
CA GLU A 167 -1.37 12.48 12.85
C GLU A 167 -2.27 11.97 11.70
N ALA A 168 -2.10 12.50 10.51
CA ALA A 168 -2.94 12.16 9.37
C ALA A 168 -2.77 10.69 8.94
N THR A 169 -1.53 10.17 8.90
CA THR A 169 -1.29 8.78 8.50
C THR A 169 -1.77 7.79 9.55
N THR A 170 -1.67 8.14 10.84
CA THR A 170 -2.27 7.35 11.93
C THR A 170 -3.79 7.32 11.81
N ALA A 171 -4.44 8.48 11.59
CA ALA A 171 -5.88 8.55 11.38
C ALA A 171 -6.33 7.76 10.13
N ASN A 172 -5.53 7.79 9.07
CA ASN A 172 -5.78 7.00 7.86
C ASN A 172 -5.73 5.49 8.16
N ALA A 173 -4.74 5.04 8.92
CA ALA A 173 -4.60 3.63 9.29
C ALA A 173 -5.80 3.17 10.15
N VAL A 174 -6.19 3.96 11.14
CA VAL A 174 -7.39 3.69 11.96
C VAL A 174 -8.65 3.66 11.10
N ARG A 175 -8.81 4.59 10.15
CA ARG A 175 -9.98 4.64 9.26
C ARG A 175 -10.06 3.43 8.35
N LEU A 176 -8.92 2.92 7.87
CA LEU A 176 -8.90 1.76 6.97
C LEU A 176 -9.06 0.45 7.73
N PHE A 177 -8.31 0.26 8.82
CA PHE A 177 -8.19 -1.03 9.52
C PHE A 177 -8.97 -1.12 10.83
N GLY A 178 -9.54 -0.02 11.31
CA GLY A 178 -10.15 0.08 12.64
C GLY A 178 -9.13 0.31 13.75
N GLU A 179 -9.61 0.60 14.94
CA GLU A 179 -8.78 0.69 16.14
C GLU A 179 -8.20 -0.69 16.47
N GLY A 180 -6.93 -0.71 16.89
CA GLY A 180 -6.15 -1.91 17.20
C GLY A 180 -6.57 -2.63 18.47
#